data_0b19bb2d11e7b3d402283b8484d07437
#
_entry.id   0b19bb2d11e7b3d402283b8484d07437
#
_cell.length_a   1.000
_cell.length_b   1.000
_cell.length_c   1.000
_cell.angle_alpha   90.00
_cell.angle_beta   90.00
_cell.angle_gamma   90.00
#
_symmetry.space_group_name_H-M   'P 1'
#
loop_
_entity.id
_entity.type
_entity.pdbx_description
1 polymer ?
#
loop_
_entity_poly.entity_id
_entity_poly.type
_entity_poly.pdbx_seq_one_letter_code
_entity_poly.pdbx_strand_id
1 'polypeptide(L)'
;MPSRFFVTGTDTGVGKTVVSATLCAALDAIYWKPVQTGTREGTDRATVMRIAGIAPKRTAPEVYRFSPPVSPHLAARLAGKRILLRNINLPKIAPQESLIAEGAGGALVPLNERDLTTALMKRLGLPVLLVTRTSLGTINHTLLSVAALRAARLNLHGVIMVGKTNIENRKAIEHYGQVRVLGRLPLLPQLDRKALIKAFNSHFDRTAFVG
;
A
#
# COMPACT_ATOMS: atom_id res chain seq x y z
N MET A 1 -2.86 5.01 -19.97
CA MET A 1 -3.85 4.10 -19.32
C MET A 1 -4.04 4.48 -17.87
N PRO A 2 -5.16 4.14 -17.20
CA PRO A 2 -5.35 4.46 -15.79
C PRO A 2 -4.33 3.72 -14.91
N SER A 3 -3.86 4.40 -13.87
CA SER A 3 -2.89 3.85 -12.94
C SER A 3 -3.58 3.01 -11.88
N ARG A 4 -3.31 1.70 -11.83
CA ARG A 4 -3.93 0.79 -10.86
C ARG A 4 -2.84 -0.01 -10.15
N PHE A 5 -2.73 0.16 -8.83
CA PHE A 5 -1.68 -0.46 -8.03
C PHE A 5 -2.20 -1.09 -6.75
N PHE A 6 -1.48 -2.12 -6.28
CA PHE A 6 -1.64 -2.65 -4.94
C PHE A 6 -0.46 -2.19 -4.07
N VAL A 7 -0.74 -1.44 -3.02
CA VAL A 7 0.26 -0.93 -2.06
C VAL A 7 0.39 -1.92 -0.91
N THR A 8 1.59 -2.49 -0.76
CA THR A 8 1.97 -3.30 0.40
C THR A 8 3.17 -2.67 1.11
N GLY A 9 3.61 -3.23 2.21
CA GLY A 9 4.75 -2.72 2.95
C GLY A 9 5.70 -3.80 3.42
N THR A 10 6.89 -3.38 3.81
CA THR A 10 7.84 -4.28 4.49
C THR A 10 7.40 -4.63 5.91
N ASP A 11 6.49 -3.80 6.49
CA ASP A 11 5.97 -3.97 7.84
C ASP A 11 4.71 -3.12 8.06
N THR A 12 4.13 -3.21 9.27
CA THR A 12 3.11 -2.27 9.77
C THR A 12 3.76 -0.93 10.13
N GLY A 13 3.03 0.18 9.93
CA GLY A 13 3.53 1.52 10.29
C GLY A 13 4.65 2.07 9.40
N VAL A 14 4.96 1.46 8.25
CA VAL A 14 5.98 1.96 7.30
C VAL A 14 5.52 3.14 6.44
N GLY A 15 4.27 3.57 6.58
CA GLY A 15 3.72 4.72 5.85
C GLY A 15 2.85 4.36 4.64
N LYS A 16 2.34 3.11 4.52
CA LYS A 16 1.45 2.70 3.42
C LYS A 16 0.30 3.68 3.19
N THR A 17 -0.43 4.01 4.26
CA THR A 17 -1.62 4.87 4.18
C THR A 17 -1.30 6.28 3.70
N VAL A 18 -0.15 6.84 4.12
CA VAL A 18 0.27 8.18 3.64
C VAL A 18 0.74 8.12 2.18
N VAL A 19 1.44 7.04 1.79
CA VAL A 19 1.80 6.80 0.38
C VAL A 19 0.55 6.61 -0.47
N SER A 20 -0.41 5.79 -0.02
CA SER A 20 -1.70 5.62 -0.72
C SER A 20 -2.44 6.94 -0.89
N ALA A 21 -2.50 7.77 0.16
CA ALA A 21 -3.08 9.09 0.10
C ALA A 21 -2.35 10.02 -0.89
N THR A 22 -1.01 9.96 -0.91
CA THR A 22 -0.19 10.74 -1.85
C THR A 22 -0.52 10.35 -3.29
N LEU A 23 -0.58 9.06 -3.58
CA LEU A 23 -0.94 8.57 -4.92
C LEU A 23 -2.40 8.91 -5.28
N CYS A 24 -3.34 8.79 -4.35
CA CYS A 24 -4.72 9.19 -4.59
C CYS A 24 -4.85 10.69 -4.89
N ALA A 25 -4.14 11.54 -4.16
CA ALA A 25 -4.16 12.99 -4.39
C ALA A 25 -3.52 13.40 -5.73
N ALA A 26 -2.42 12.75 -6.11
CA ALA A 26 -1.63 13.10 -7.29
C ALA A 26 -2.20 12.52 -8.59
N LEU A 27 -2.77 11.31 -8.54
CA LEU A 27 -3.28 10.58 -9.71
C LEU A 27 -4.80 10.63 -9.84
N ASP A 28 -5.47 11.36 -8.98
CA ASP A 28 -6.94 11.37 -8.82
C ASP A 28 -7.51 9.95 -8.76
N ALA A 29 -6.86 9.07 -7.98
CA ALA A 29 -7.22 7.67 -7.91
C ALA A 29 -8.30 7.39 -6.86
N ILE A 30 -9.09 6.34 -7.10
CA ILE A 30 -9.99 5.77 -6.11
C ILE A 30 -9.16 5.00 -5.09
N TYR A 31 -9.42 5.22 -3.80
CA TYR A 31 -8.81 4.47 -2.71
C TYR A 31 -9.66 3.27 -2.31
N TRP A 32 -9.01 2.14 -2.08
CA TRP A 32 -9.66 0.95 -1.57
C TRP A 32 -8.74 0.17 -0.62
N LYS A 33 -9.26 -0.20 0.56
CA LYS A 33 -8.61 -1.11 1.51
C LYS A 33 -9.53 -2.31 1.75
N PRO A 34 -9.32 -3.45 1.09
CA PRO A 34 -10.24 -4.59 1.16
C PRO A 34 -10.41 -5.18 2.56
N VAL A 35 -9.36 -5.15 3.38
CA VAL A 35 -9.36 -5.68 4.75
C VAL A 35 -8.84 -4.61 5.70
N GLN A 36 -9.66 -4.18 6.65
CA GLN A 36 -9.33 -3.21 7.69
C GLN A 36 -9.40 -3.86 9.07
N THR A 37 -8.34 -3.73 9.86
CA THR A 37 -8.29 -4.06 11.29
C THR A 37 -8.07 -2.80 12.12
N GLY A 38 -8.33 -2.85 13.44
CA GLY A 38 -8.11 -1.72 14.35
C GLY A 38 -9.11 -0.57 14.16
N THR A 39 -10.37 -0.86 13.81
CA THR A 39 -11.33 0.20 13.46
C THR A 39 -11.81 1.06 14.64
N ARG A 40 -11.43 0.74 15.88
CA ARG A 40 -11.76 1.57 17.05
C ARG A 40 -11.03 2.91 17.06
N GLU A 41 -9.83 2.96 16.52
CA GLU A 41 -8.98 4.16 16.45
C GLU A 41 -9.17 4.93 15.13
N GLY A 42 -10.11 4.53 14.30
CA GLY A 42 -10.36 5.07 12.97
C GLY A 42 -10.03 4.06 11.88
N THR A 43 -10.17 4.48 10.63
CA THR A 43 -9.85 3.64 9.47
C THR A 43 -8.84 4.33 8.56
N ASP A 44 -8.03 3.54 7.85
CA ASP A 44 -7.12 4.07 6.84
C ASP A 44 -7.90 4.83 5.75
N ARG A 45 -9.11 4.36 5.41
CA ARG A 45 -10.01 5.06 4.49
C ARG A 45 -10.34 6.48 4.96
N ALA A 46 -10.73 6.63 6.23
CA ALA A 46 -11.01 7.95 6.79
C ALA A 46 -9.76 8.85 6.81
N THR A 47 -8.60 8.29 7.14
CA THR A 47 -7.32 8.98 7.10
C THR A 47 -6.99 9.44 5.67
N VAL A 48 -7.09 8.56 4.67
CA VAL A 48 -6.83 8.92 3.26
C VAL A 48 -7.79 10.00 2.79
N MET A 49 -9.09 9.87 3.08
CA MET A 49 -10.07 10.92 2.73
C MET A 49 -9.68 12.28 3.28
N ARG A 50 -9.29 12.34 4.55
CA ARG A 50 -8.92 13.57 5.24
C ARG A 50 -7.65 14.18 4.67
N ILE A 51 -6.54 13.42 4.58
CA ILE A 51 -5.23 13.98 4.19
C ILE A 51 -5.07 14.16 2.68
N ALA A 52 -5.69 13.31 1.86
CA ALA A 52 -5.69 13.48 0.40
C ALA A 52 -6.78 14.45 -0.08
N GLY A 53 -7.71 14.86 0.79
CA GLY A 53 -8.80 15.75 0.43
C GLY A 53 -9.72 15.15 -0.65
N ILE A 54 -10.03 13.85 -0.56
CA ILE A 54 -10.89 13.15 -1.51
C ILE A 54 -12.27 12.88 -0.93
N ALA A 55 -13.28 13.01 -1.77
CA ALA A 55 -14.68 12.78 -1.36
C ALA A 55 -14.96 11.28 -1.12
N PRO A 56 -15.99 10.91 -0.31
CA PRO A 56 -16.37 9.52 -0.07
C PRO A 56 -16.57 8.70 -1.34
N LYS A 57 -17.14 9.30 -2.40
CA LYS A 57 -17.33 8.67 -3.71
C LYS A 57 -16.01 8.26 -4.42
N ARG A 58 -14.87 8.82 -4.00
CA ARG A 58 -13.52 8.46 -4.47
C ARG A 58 -12.88 7.38 -3.59
N THR A 59 -13.68 6.65 -2.83
CA THR A 59 -13.23 5.50 -2.02
C THR A 59 -14.19 4.34 -2.19
N ALA A 60 -13.67 3.11 -2.18
CA ALA A 60 -14.49 1.91 -2.14
C ALA A 60 -14.58 1.37 -0.69
N PRO A 61 -15.72 0.75 -0.31
CA PRO A 61 -15.91 0.18 1.02
C PRO A 61 -14.98 -1.02 1.24
N GLU A 62 -14.59 -1.22 2.48
CA GLU A 62 -13.86 -2.40 2.91
C GLU A 62 -14.76 -3.66 2.82
N VAL A 63 -14.21 -4.77 2.35
CA VAL A 63 -14.92 -6.07 2.32
C VAL A 63 -14.97 -6.68 3.72
N TYR A 64 -13.90 -6.51 4.48
CA TYR A 64 -13.81 -6.98 5.86
C TYR A 64 -13.35 -5.85 6.78
N ARG A 65 -14.08 -5.67 7.89
CA ARG A 65 -13.77 -4.70 8.94
C ARG A 65 -13.78 -5.39 10.29
N PHE A 66 -12.68 -5.21 11.04
CA PHE A 66 -12.51 -5.78 12.36
C PHE A 66 -12.03 -4.73 13.36
N SER A 67 -12.62 -4.74 14.57
CA SER A 67 -12.28 -3.78 15.61
C SER A 67 -10.90 -4.00 16.26
N PRO A 68 -10.44 -5.25 16.51
CA PRO A 68 -9.13 -5.44 17.14
C PRO A 68 -7.97 -4.99 16.25
N PRO A 69 -6.95 -4.25 16.79
CA PRO A 69 -5.76 -3.81 16.08
C PRO A 69 -4.68 -4.92 16.02
N VAL A 70 -5.06 -6.06 15.46
CA VAL A 70 -4.20 -7.24 15.30
C VAL A 70 -4.17 -7.68 13.84
N SER A 71 -3.38 -8.70 13.53
CA SER A 71 -3.30 -9.26 12.18
C SER A 71 -4.67 -9.72 11.66
N PRO A 72 -4.94 -9.63 10.34
CA PRO A 72 -6.26 -9.91 9.77
C PRO A 72 -6.85 -11.27 10.15
N HIS A 73 -6.06 -12.36 10.08
CA HIS A 73 -6.50 -13.71 10.45
C HIS A 73 -6.94 -13.79 11.91
N LEU A 74 -6.18 -13.17 12.82
CA LEU A 74 -6.51 -13.14 14.25
C LEU A 74 -7.75 -12.26 14.50
N ALA A 75 -7.82 -11.09 13.88
CA ALA A 75 -8.98 -10.21 14.01
C ALA A 75 -10.27 -10.88 13.53
N ALA A 76 -10.20 -11.61 12.42
CA ALA A 76 -11.33 -12.38 11.90
C ALA A 76 -11.74 -13.50 12.88
N ARG A 77 -10.77 -14.27 13.38
CA ARG A 77 -11.01 -15.33 14.36
C ARG A 77 -11.66 -14.81 15.65
N LEU A 78 -11.17 -13.70 16.19
CA LEU A 78 -11.75 -13.04 17.37
C LEU A 78 -13.18 -12.54 17.13
N ALA A 79 -13.54 -12.24 15.89
CA ALA A 79 -14.88 -11.84 15.49
C ALA A 79 -15.78 -13.03 15.08
N GLY A 80 -15.37 -14.29 15.28
CA GLY A 80 -16.10 -15.48 14.83
C GLY A 80 -16.27 -15.56 13.31
N LYS A 81 -15.35 -14.92 12.55
CA LYS A 81 -15.42 -14.81 11.08
C LYS A 81 -14.16 -15.37 10.43
N ARG A 82 -14.24 -15.59 9.12
CA ARG A 82 -13.11 -15.98 8.30
C ARG A 82 -13.02 -15.08 7.07
N ILE A 83 -11.84 -14.62 6.73
CA ILE A 83 -11.57 -13.89 5.49
C ILE A 83 -11.49 -14.92 4.35
N LEU A 84 -12.39 -14.81 3.38
CA LEU A 84 -12.41 -15.64 2.19
C LEU A 84 -11.99 -14.80 0.99
N LEU A 85 -10.89 -15.15 0.36
CA LEU A 85 -10.35 -14.39 -0.78
C LEU A 85 -11.35 -14.28 -1.94
N ARG A 86 -12.20 -15.31 -2.13
CA ARG A 86 -13.24 -15.30 -3.18
C ARG A 86 -14.24 -14.15 -3.05
N ASN A 87 -14.41 -13.61 -1.85
CA ASN A 87 -15.31 -12.48 -1.59
C ASN A 87 -14.63 -11.12 -1.86
N ILE A 88 -13.31 -11.09 -2.03
CA ILE A 88 -12.54 -9.87 -2.29
C ILE A 88 -12.33 -9.74 -3.79
N ASN A 89 -13.13 -8.90 -4.44
CA ASN A 89 -13.02 -8.58 -5.84
C ASN A 89 -12.73 -7.09 -6.01
N LEU A 90 -12.10 -6.71 -7.13
CA LEU A 90 -11.87 -5.30 -7.44
C LEU A 90 -13.19 -4.52 -7.40
N PRO A 91 -13.19 -3.29 -6.86
CA PRO A 91 -14.37 -2.45 -6.88
C PRO A 91 -14.78 -2.15 -8.34
N LYS A 92 -16.09 -2.04 -8.56
CA LYS A 92 -16.63 -1.61 -9.86
C LYS A 92 -16.33 -0.12 -10.04
N ILE A 93 -15.36 0.20 -10.87
CA ILE A 93 -14.94 1.55 -11.23
C ILE A 93 -14.90 1.66 -12.75
N ALA A 94 -15.01 2.87 -13.27
CA ALA A 94 -14.95 3.08 -14.71
C ALA A 94 -13.57 2.68 -15.28
N PRO A 95 -13.51 2.21 -16.54
CA PRO A 95 -12.25 1.75 -17.14
C PRO A 95 -11.13 2.77 -17.09
N GLN A 96 -11.45 4.06 -17.22
CA GLN A 96 -10.51 5.18 -17.19
C GLN A 96 -10.08 5.61 -15.78
N GLU A 97 -10.70 5.08 -14.72
CA GLU A 97 -10.36 5.47 -13.35
C GLU A 97 -9.14 4.73 -12.82
N SER A 98 -8.29 5.49 -12.14
CA SER A 98 -7.14 4.96 -11.40
C SER A 98 -7.57 4.37 -10.05
N LEU A 99 -6.83 3.37 -9.54
CA LEU A 99 -7.13 2.66 -8.30
C LEU A 99 -5.87 2.46 -7.46
N ILE A 100 -5.93 2.82 -6.19
CA ILE A 100 -4.94 2.46 -5.19
C ILE A 100 -5.58 1.51 -4.19
N ALA A 101 -5.24 0.22 -4.29
CA ALA A 101 -5.65 -0.81 -3.34
C ALA A 101 -4.57 -0.95 -2.25
N GLU A 102 -4.93 -0.88 -0.97
CA GLU A 102 -3.98 -0.97 0.14
C GLU A 102 -4.14 -2.27 0.92
N GLY A 103 -3.04 -2.99 1.10
CA GLY A 103 -2.97 -4.19 1.93
C GLY A 103 -2.89 -3.89 3.43
N ALA A 104 -3.21 -4.89 4.25
CA ALA A 104 -3.03 -4.83 5.70
C ALA A 104 -1.67 -5.44 6.09
N GLY A 105 -0.83 -4.67 6.78
CA GLY A 105 0.50 -5.13 7.21
C GLY A 105 1.50 -5.32 6.06
N GLY A 106 2.36 -6.32 6.16
CA GLY A 106 3.38 -6.65 5.15
C GLY A 106 2.93 -7.70 4.14
N ALA A 107 3.83 -8.05 3.21
CA ALA A 107 3.56 -8.97 2.11
C ALA A 107 3.14 -10.39 2.56
N LEU A 108 3.70 -10.89 3.66
CA LEU A 108 3.47 -12.24 4.17
C LEU A 108 2.50 -12.29 5.35
N VAL A 109 1.71 -11.23 5.58
CA VAL A 109 0.72 -11.23 6.66
C VAL A 109 -0.41 -12.22 6.35
N PRO A 110 -0.78 -13.12 7.29
CA PRO A 110 -1.85 -14.08 7.07
C PRO A 110 -3.23 -13.40 7.09
N LEU A 111 -4.06 -13.75 6.11
CA LEU A 111 -5.45 -13.34 6.01
C LEU A 111 -6.39 -14.39 6.61
N ASN A 112 -6.01 -15.65 6.53
CA ASN A 112 -6.67 -16.79 7.15
C ASN A 112 -5.64 -17.92 7.34
N GLU A 113 -6.10 -19.14 7.66
CA GLU A 113 -5.22 -20.31 7.95
C GLU A 113 -4.44 -20.83 6.72
N ARG A 114 -4.77 -20.39 5.52
CA ARG A 114 -4.19 -20.87 4.24
C ARG A 114 -3.58 -19.77 3.40
N ASP A 115 -4.16 -18.57 3.48
CA ASP A 115 -3.85 -17.50 2.54
C ASP A 115 -3.09 -16.36 3.22
N LEU A 116 -1.97 -15.97 2.61
CA LEU A 116 -1.21 -14.77 2.92
C LEU A 116 -1.68 -13.59 2.05
N THR A 117 -1.26 -12.38 2.37
CA THR A 117 -1.54 -11.18 1.56
C THR A 117 -1.05 -11.33 0.12
N THR A 118 0.02 -12.10 -0.13
CA THR A 118 0.50 -12.41 -1.50
C THR A 118 -0.55 -13.15 -2.34
N ALA A 119 -1.35 -14.05 -1.73
CA ALA A 119 -2.43 -14.72 -2.43
C ALA A 119 -3.55 -13.74 -2.85
N LEU A 120 -3.85 -12.74 -2.02
CA LEU A 120 -4.77 -11.65 -2.38
C LEU A 120 -4.22 -10.80 -3.52
N MET A 121 -2.94 -10.39 -3.46
CA MET A 121 -2.29 -9.64 -4.54
C MET A 121 -2.37 -10.39 -5.87
N LYS A 122 -2.07 -11.70 -5.84
CA LYS A 122 -2.14 -12.58 -7.02
C LYS A 122 -3.55 -12.64 -7.59
N ARG A 123 -4.56 -12.77 -6.72
CA ARG A 123 -5.97 -12.79 -7.12
C ARG A 123 -6.42 -11.48 -7.78
N LEU A 124 -5.99 -10.34 -7.24
CA LEU A 124 -6.37 -9.02 -7.77
C LEU A 124 -5.61 -8.62 -9.04
N GLY A 125 -4.43 -9.22 -9.29
CA GLY A 125 -3.65 -9.03 -10.51
C GLY A 125 -3.09 -7.63 -10.72
N LEU A 126 -3.07 -6.79 -9.68
CA LEU A 126 -2.55 -5.42 -9.77
C LEU A 126 -1.02 -5.41 -9.63
N PRO A 127 -0.30 -4.52 -10.36
CA PRO A 127 1.10 -4.24 -10.09
C PRO A 127 1.30 -3.79 -8.63
N VAL A 128 2.35 -4.32 -8.00
CA VAL A 128 2.60 -4.13 -6.56
C VAL A 128 3.60 -3.00 -6.33
N LEU A 129 3.26 -2.07 -5.47
CA LEU A 129 4.13 -1.05 -4.90
C LEU A 129 4.53 -1.47 -3.48
N LEU A 130 5.83 -1.62 -3.24
CA LEU A 130 6.37 -1.98 -1.92
C LEU A 130 6.80 -0.72 -1.19
N VAL A 131 6.16 -0.43 -0.05
CA VAL A 131 6.51 0.70 0.82
C VAL A 131 7.48 0.24 1.90
N THR A 132 8.58 0.99 2.07
CA THR A 132 9.61 0.73 3.08
C THR A 132 10.03 2.02 3.78
N ARG A 133 10.66 1.91 4.96
CA ARG A 133 11.28 3.05 5.66
C ARG A 133 12.64 3.39 5.05
N THR A 134 13.23 4.52 5.49
CA THR A 134 14.63 4.88 5.15
C THR A 134 15.61 4.62 6.29
N SER A 135 15.12 4.18 7.46
CA SER A 135 15.92 3.94 8.67
C SER A 135 16.73 2.64 8.61
N LEU A 136 17.65 2.45 9.57
CA LEU A 136 18.43 1.22 9.72
C LEU A 136 17.52 -0.02 9.75
N GLY A 137 17.96 -1.11 9.13
CA GLY A 137 17.22 -2.35 8.94
C GLY A 137 16.40 -2.39 7.64
N THR A 138 16.18 -1.24 6.96
CA THR A 138 15.34 -1.16 5.76
C THR A 138 15.86 -2.03 4.61
N ILE A 139 17.17 -2.12 4.40
CA ILE A 139 17.76 -2.95 3.33
C ILE A 139 17.31 -4.40 3.49
N ASN A 140 17.56 -4.99 4.67
CA ASN A 140 17.18 -6.38 4.96
C ASN A 140 15.66 -6.61 4.76
N HIS A 141 14.81 -5.79 5.38
CA HIS A 141 13.36 -5.95 5.29
C HIS A 141 12.84 -5.77 3.86
N THR A 142 13.43 -4.86 3.09
CA THR A 142 13.06 -4.64 1.70
C THR A 142 13.46 -5.81 0.82
N LEU A 143 14.69 -6.31 0.95
CA LEU A 143 15.17 -7.45 0.17
C LEU A 143 14.39 -8.74 0.48
N LEU A 144 14.09 -9.01 1.74
CA LEU A 144 13.21 -10.14 2.14
C LEU A 144 11.82 -10.01 1.51
N SER A 145 11.24 -8.81 1.54
CA SER A 145 9.91 -8.55 0.95
C SER A 145 9.94 -8.70 -0.57
N VAL A 146 10.98 -8.18 -1.25
CA VAL A 146 11.18 -8.34 -2.70
C VAL A 146 11.30 -9.81 -3.07
N ALA A 147 12.09 -10.59 -2.33
CA ALA A 147 12.25 -12.02 -2.54
C ALA A 147 10.90 -12.76 -2.40
N ALA A 148 10.12 -12.45 -1.36
CA ALA A 148 8.80 -13.03 -1.13
C ALA A 148 7.81 -12.70 -2.26
N LEU A 149 7.77 -11.45 -2.73
CA LEU A 149 6.90 -11.02 -3.82
C LEU A 149 7.26 -11.72 -5.13
N ARG A 150 8.56 -11.87 -5.43
CA ARG A 150 9.04 -12.61 -6.60
C ARG A 150 8.75 -14.11 -6.53
N ALA A 151 8.97 -14.73 -5.37
CA ALA A 151 8.63 -16.13 -5.16
C ALA A 151 7.13 -16.41 -5.39
N ALA A 152 6.26 -15.45 -5.04
CA ALA A 152 4.84 -15.49 -5.34
C ALA A 152 4.49 -15.17 -6.81
N ARG A 153 5.49 -14.86 -7.65
CA ARG A 153 5.34 -14.47 -9.07
C ARG A 153 4.43 -13.25 -9.25
N LEU A 154 4.58 -12.26 -8.37
CA LEU A 154 3.84 -11.01 -8.44
C LEU A 154 4.57 -10.00 -9.32
N ASN A 155 3.81 -9.15 -10.01
CA ASN A 155 4.37 -8.03 -10.76
C ASN A 155 4.77 -6.91 -9.78
N LEU A 156 6.04 -6.95 -9.30
CA LEU A 156 6.60 -5.90 -8.46
C LEU A 156 6.95 -4.69 -9.33
N HIS A 157 6.13 -3.65 -9.26
CA HIS A 157 6.32 -2.42 -10.02
C HIS A 157 7.52 -1.60 -9.54
N GLY A 158 7.71 -1.52 -8.21
CA GLY A 158 8.87 -0.88 -7.60
C GLY A 158 8.67 -0.61 -6.11
N VAL A 159 9.65 0.11 -5.55
CA VAL A 159 9.73 0.45 -4.13
C VAL A 159 9.49 1.94 -3.92
N ILE A 160 8.76 2.30 -2.87
CA ILE A 160 8.62 3.68 -2.38
C ILE A 160 9.19 3.74 -0.97
N MET A 161 10.15 4.63 -0.75
CA MET A 161 10.77 4.84 0.55
C MET A 161 10.04 5.94 1.32
N VAL A 162 9.91 5.80 2.64
CA VAL A 162 9.29 6.81 3.52
C VAL A 162 10.27 7.23 4.61
N GLY A 163 10.57 8.52 4.70
CA GLY A 163 11.47 9.08 5.73
C GLY A 163 12.50 10.07 5.19
N LYS A 164 13.57 10.29 5.96
CA LYS A 164 14.69 11.16 5.60
C LYS A 164 15.45 10.59 4.38
N THR A 165 16.14 11.47 3.64
CA THR A 165 16.99 11.04 2.53
C THR A 165 18.08 10.09 3.04
N ASN A 166 18.22 8.95 2.37
CA ASN A 166 19.30 7.99 2.60
C ASN A 166 19.69 7.36 1.26
N ILE A 167 20.67 7.96 0.62
CA ILE A 167 21.13 7.60 -0.73
C ILE A 167 21.75 6.20 -0.73
N GLU A 168 22.51 5.86 0.31
CA GLU A 168 23.20 4.56 0.39
C GLU A 168 22.20 3.41 0.57
N ASN A 169 21.18 3.57 1.41
CA ASN A 169 20.13 2.56 1.53
C ASN A 169 19.36 2.41 0.20
N ARG A 170 19.10 3.51 -0.51
CA ARG A 170 18.46 3.46 -1.83
C ARG A 170 19.30 2.66 -2.83
N LYS A 171 20.60 3.01 -2.98
CA LYS A 171 21.51 2.31 -3.87
C LYS A 171 21.62 0.81 -3.55
N ALA A 172 21.72 0.47 -2.26
CA ALA A 172 21.77 -0.91 -1.82
C ALA A 172 20.49 -1.68 -2.17
N ILE A 173 19.30 -1.09 -1.95
CA ILE A 173 18.02 -1.69 -2.30
C ILE A 173 17.93 -1.89 -3.83
N GLU A 174 18.30 -0.90 -4.63
CA GLU A 174 18.27 -0.99 -6.09
C GLU A 174 19.26 -2.05 -6.60
N HIS A 175 20.48 -2.06 -6.06
CA HIS A 175 21.54 -2.98 -6.48
C HIS A 175 21.23 -4.43 -6.09
N TYR A 176 21.09 -4.72 -4.80
CA TYR A 176 20.89 -6.09 -4.31
C TYR A 176 19.46 -6.60 -4.55
N GLY A 177 18.49 -5.70 -4.54
CA GLY A 177 17.09 -6.03 -4.80
C GLY A 177 16.76 -6.14 -6.29
N GLN A 178 17.64 -5.65 -7.20
CA GLN A 178 17.34 -5.57 -8.63
C GLN A 178 15.93 -5.00 -8.88
N VAL A 179 15.60 -3.92 -8.16
CA VAL A 179 14.28 -3.28 -8.15
C VAL A 179 14.44 -1.76 -8.16
N ARG A 180 13.60 -1.05 -8.91
CA ARG A 180 13.63 0.42 -8.95
C ARG A 180 13.01 1.03 -7.68
N VAL A 181 13.67 2.05 -7.12
CA VAL A 181 13.05 2.94 -6.14
C VAL A 181 12.38 4.09 -6.89
N LEU A 182 11.05 4.05 -6.96
CA LEU A 182 10.21 4.97 -7.73
C LEU A 182 10.03 6.33 -7.07
N GLY A 183 10.39 6.46 -5.81
CA GLY A 183 10.29 7.71 -5.11
C GLY A 183 10.54 7.58 -3.61
N ARG A 184 10.61 8.75 -2.96
CA ARG A 184 10.72 8.87 -1.52
C ARG A 184 9.70 9.88 -1.01
N LEU A 185 8.84 9.45 -0.12
CA LEU A 185 7.95 10.36 0.61
C LEU A 185 8.69 10.89 1.85
N PRO A 186 9.01 12.20 1.92
CA PRO A 186 9.63 12.78 3.10
C PRO A 186 8.65 12.80 4.29
N LEU A 187 9.18 12.97 5.50
CA LEU A 187 8.35 13.30 6.66
C LEU A 187 7.83 14.74 6.45
N LEU A 188 6.51 14.86 6.29
CA LEU A 188 5.86 16.13 6.04
C LEU A 188 5.39 16.75 7.38
N PRO A 189 5.64 18.06 7.62
CA PRO A 189 5.17 18.73 8.84
C PRO A 189 3.65 18.82 8.90
N GLN A 190 3.00 18.87 7.74
CA GLN A 190 1.55 18.88 7.60
C GLN A 190 1.13 17.86 6.54
N LEU A 191 0.08 17.09 6.84
CA LEU A 191 -0.50 16.13 5.94
C LEU A 191 -1.81 16.68 5.37
N ASP A 192 -1.72 17.33 4.22
CA ASP A 192 -2.85 17.79 3.43
C ASP A 192 -2.62 17.52 1.93
N ARG A 193 -3.67 17.71 1.13
CA ARG A 193 -3.64 17.44 -0.33
C ARG A 193 -2.51 18.20 -1.03
N LYS A 194 -2.30 19.48 -0.69
CA LYS A 194 -1.29 20.33 -1.34
C LYS A 194 0.13 19.84 -1.05
N ALA A 195 0.41 19.50 0.21
CA ALA A 195 1.71 18.96 0.63
C ALA A 195 1.99 17.60 0.00
N LEU A 196 0.98 16.72 -0.08
CA LEU A 196 1.10 15.39 -0.70
C LEU A 196 1.39 15.50 -2.20
N ILE A 197 0.67 16.34 -2.94
CA ILE A 197 0.91 16.57 -4.37
C ILE A 197 2.30 17.19 -4.61
N LYS A 198 2.71 18.17 -3.78
CA LYS A 198 4.05 18.75 -3.84
C LYS A 198 5.13 17.71 -3.62
N ALA A 199 4.97 16.85 -2.61
CA ALA A 199 5.92 15.78 -2.32
C ALA A 199 6.01 14.78 -3.48
N PHE A 200 4.88 14.39 -4.07
CA PHE A 200 4.85 13.52 -5.26
C PHE A 200 5.62 14.15 -6.42
N ASN A 201 5.32 15.39 -6.78
CA ASN A 201 5.95 16.09 -7.90
C ASN A 201 7.46 16.28 -7.74
N SER A 202 7.94 16.45 -6.49
CA SER A 202 9.35 16.74 -6.20
C SER A 202 10.21 15.51 -5.92
N HIS A 203 9.62 14.37 -5.53
CA HIS A 203 10.38 13.23 -5.00
C HIS A 203 10.05 11.89 -5.63
N PHE A 204 9.11 11.84 -6.59
CA PHE A 204 8.74 10.60 -7.27
C PHE A 204 9.09 10.66 -8.77
N ASP A 205 9.46 9.52 -9.31
CA ASP A 205 9.54 9.33 -10.76
C ASP A 205 8.12 9.25 -11.33
N ARG A 206 7.60 10.38 -11.73
CA ARG A 206 6.22 10.53 -12.21
C ARG A 206 5.91 9.63 -13.40
N THR A 207 6.89 9.37 -14.25
CA THR A 207 6.70 8.52 -15.44
C THR A 207 6.37 7.07 -15.10
N ALA A 208 6.78 6.60 -13.92
CA ALA A 208 6.44 5.28 -13.45
C ALA A 208 4.97 5.12 -13.04
N PHE A 209 4.20 6.21 -12.94
CA PHE A 209 2.82 6.21 -12.45
C PHE A 209 1.79 6.63 -13.51
N VAL A 210 2.25 7.01 -14.70
CA VAL A 210 1.38 7.28 -15.86
C VAL A 210 1.53 6.13 -16.83
N GLY A 211 0.43 5.52 -17.21
CA GLY A 211 0.38 4.47 -18.20
C GLY A 211 0.18 4.99 -19.62
#